data_926766a71c83878bebb46404e65e63ee
#
_entry.id   926766a71c83878bebb46404e65e63ee
#
_cell.length_a   1.000
_cell.length_b   1.000
_cell.length_c   1.000
_cell.angle_alpha   90.00
_cell.angle_beta   90.00
_cell.angle_gamma   90.00
#
_symmetry.space_group_name_H-M   'P 1'
#
loop_
_entity.id
_entity.type
_entity.pdbx_description
1 polymer ?
#
loop_
_entity_poly.entity_id
_entity_poly.type
_entity_poly.pdbx_seq_one_letter_code
_entity_poly.pdbx_strand_id
1 'polypeptide(L)' 'VKTEVKKAIMQGRLAKKLTQAQLAQQINERPQVVQEYESGKAIPNQQILAKLERVLGVKLRGKGMR' A
#
# COMPACT_ATOMS: atom_id res chain seq x y z
N VAL A 1 3.76 9.19 4.40
CA VAL A 1 3.15 7.94 4.86
C VAL A 1 3.85 7.47 6.12
N LYS A 2 3.09 7.07 7.09
CA LYS A 2 3.66 6.62 8.38
C LYS A 2 4.43 5.32 8.19
N THR A 3 5.43 5.11 9.06
CA THR A 3 6.24 3.91 9.00
C THR A 3 5.40 2.64 9.06
N GLU A 4 4.38 2.64 9.90
CA GLU A 4 3.52 1.45 10.02
C GLU A 4 2.80 1.15 8.72
N VAL A 5 2.36 2.19 8.01
CA VAL A 5 1.66 2.01 6.75
C VAL A 5 2.60 1.44 5.69
N LYS A 6 3.78 2.03 5.57
CA LYS A 6 4.71 1.56 4.54
C LYS A 6 5.16 0.13 4.81
N LYS A 7 5.37 -0.22 6.09
CA LYS A 7 5.75 -1.59 6.42
C LYS A 7 4.61 -2.56 6.13
N ALA A 8 3.38 -2.17 6.44
CA ALA A 8 2.24 -3.04 6.19
C ALA A 8 2.07 -3.30 4.70
N ILE A 9 2.26 -2.26 3.88
CA ILE A 9 2.16 -2.42 2.43
C ILE A 9 3.23 -3.39 1.94
N MET A 10 4.47 -3.18 2.36
CA MET A 10 5.56 -4.03 1.92
C MET A 10 5.38 -5.47 2.37
N GLN A 11 5.03 -5.67 3.64
CA GLN A 11 4.86 -7.01 4.16
C GLN A 11 3.68 -7.73 3.52
N GLY A 12 2.58 -7.01 3.31
CA GLY A 12 1.44 -7.62 2.63
C GLY A 12 1.77 -7.99 1.20
N ARG A 13 2.53 -7.13 0.52
CA ARG A 13 2.94 -7.42 -0.84
C ARG A 13 3.83 -8.67 -0.90
N LEU A 14 4.79 -8.74 -0.01
CA LEU A 14 5.70 -9.88 0.02
C LEU A 14 4.97 -11.17 0.40
N ALA A 15 4.01 -11.07 1.31
CA ALA A 15 3.24 -12.24 1.70
C ALA A 15 2.45 -12.81 0.52
N LYS A 16 2.05 -11.96 -0.41
CA LYS A 16 1.35 -12.41 -1.60
C LYS A 16 2.29 -12.65 -2.77
N LYS A 17 3.59 -12.49 -2.55
CA LYS A 17 4.62 -12.75 -3.56
C LYS A 17 4.43 -11.87 -4.79
N LEU A 18 4.05 -10.62 -4.57
CA LEU A 18 3.85 -9.67 -5.64
C LEU A 18 5.06 -8.74 -5.75
N THR A 19 5.40 -8.36 -6.97
CA THR A 19 6.33 -7.25 -7.17
C THR A 19 5.58 -5.94 -7.04
N GLN A 20 6.33 -4.84 -6.93
CA GLN A 20 5.69 -3.54 -6.87
C GLN A 20 4.85 -3.28 -8.12
N ALA A 21 5.36 -3.69 -9.28
CA ALA A 21 4.60 -3.51 -10.52
C ALA A 21 3.33 -4.33 -10.53
N GLN A 22 3.40 -5.56 -10.03
CA GLN A 22 2.21 -6.41 -9.98
C GLN A 22 1.17 -5.85 -9.03
N LEU A 23 1.61 -5.37 -7.88
CA LEU A 23 0.67 -4.76 -6.94
C LEU A 23 0.03 -3.51 -7.54
N ALA A 24 0.83 -2.69 -8.22
CA ALA A 24 0.31 -1.49 -8.86
C ALA A 24 -0.76 -1.84 -9.88
N GLN A 25 -0.56 -2.89 -10.65
CA GLN A 25 -1.56 -3.32 -11.62
C GLN A 25 -2.86 -3.71 -10.93
N GLN A 26 -2.77 -4.36 -9.79
CA GLN A 26 -3.96 -4.81 -9.09
C GLN A 26 -4.77 -3.65 -8.52
N ILE A 27 -4.11 -2.56 -8.20
CA ILE A 27 -4.82 -1.37 -7.71
C ILE A 27 -5.00 -0.35 -8.82
N ASN A 28 -4.66 -0.71 -10.05
CA ASN A 28 -4.83 0.16 -11.21
C ASN A 28 -4.05 1.48 -11.06
N GLU A 29 -2.82 1.37 -10.55
CA GLU A 29 -1.94 2.51 -10.36
C GLU A 29 -0.59 2.22 -10.99
N ARG A 30 0.28 3.24 -10.99
CA ARG A 30 1.61 3.08 -11.54
C ARG A 30 2.54 2.41 -10.52
N PRO A 31 3.54 1.64 -10.98
CA PRO A 31 4.51 1.06 -10.05
C PRO A 31 5.19 2.09 -9.16
N GLN A 32 5.40 3.29 -9.69
CA GLN A 32 6.02 4.35 -8.93
C GLN A 32 5.19 4.72 -7.70
N VAL A 33 3.86 4.64 -7.82
CA VAL A 33 2.98 4.93 -6.69
C VAL A 33 3.25 3.96 -5.55
N VAL A 34 3.35 2.66 -5.85
CA VAL A 34 3.65 1.67 -4.83
C VAL A 34 5.02 1.91 -4.22
N GLN A 35 6.00 2.22 -5.07
CA GLN A 35 7.34 2.49 -4.59
C GLN A 35 7.36 3.67 -3.61
N GLU A 36 6.64 4.73 -3.93
CA GLU A 36 6.60 5.89 -3.07
C GLU A 36 5.93 5.58 -1.74
N TYR A 37 4.88 4.77 -1.76
CA TYR A 37 4.24 4.37 -0.51
C TYR A 37 5.18 3.54 0.35
N GLU A 38 5.94 2.64 -0.26
CA GLU A 38 6.84 1.79 0.51
C GLU A 38 8.07 2.54 1.00
N SER A 39 8.46 3.60 0.31
CA SER A 39 9.60 4.41 0.74
C SER A 39 9.22 5.48 1.76
N GLY A 40 7.93 5.69 1.96
CA GLY A 40 7.45 6.70 2.89
C GLY A 40 7.37 8.09 2.30
N LYS A 41 7.56 8.23 1.00
CA LYS A 41 7.54 9.55 0.35
C LYS A 41 6.16 9.97 -0.12
N ALA A 42 5.25 9.02 -0.26
CA ALA A 42 3.94 9.31 -0.82
C ALA A 42 3.09 10.10 0.16
N ILE A 43 2.26 10.97 -0.38
CA ILE A 43 1.25 11.64 0.41
C ILE A 43 0.09 10.65 0.57
N PRO A 44 -0.38 10.41 1.81
CA PRO A 44 -1.46 9.43 2.01
C PRO A 44 -2.70 9.80 1.20
N ASN A 45 -3.20 8.84 0.44
CA ASN A 45 -4.42 8.99 -0.34
C ASN A 45 -5.35 7.86 0.05
N GLN A 46 -6.50 8.23 0.61
CA GLN A 46 -7.39 7.23 1.16
C GLN A 46 -7.92 6.28 0.11
N GLN A 47 -8.13 6.76 -1.11
CA GLN A 47 -8.58 5.88 -2.18
C GLN A 47 -7.53 4.81 -2.50
N ILE A 48 -6.28 5.22 -2.59
CA ILE A 48 -5.20 4.27 -2.87
C ILE A 48 -5.01 3.33 -1.69
N LEU A 49 -5.05 3.87 -0.48
CA LEU A 49 -4.92 3.03 0.70
C LEU A 49 -6.04 2.00 0.80
N ALA A 50 -7.26 2.40 0.45
CA ALA A 50 -8.37 1.47 0.45
C ALA A 50 -8.17 0.34 -0.56
N LYS A 51 -7.65 0.68 -1.74
CA LYS A 51 -7.36 -0.32 -2.76
C LYS A 51 -6.28 -1.29 -2.25
N LEU A 52 -5.24 -0.75 -1.64
CA LEU A 52 -4.18 -1.59 -1.10
C LEU A 52 -4.69 -2.49 0.01
N GLU A 53 -5.56 -1.97 0.87
CA GLU A 53 -6.16 -2.79 1.92
C GLU A 53 -6.91 -3.98 1.35
N ARG A 54 -7.68 -3.74 0.29
CA ARG A 54 -8.47 -4.80 -0.32
C ARG A 54 -7.59 -5.86 -0.97
N VAL A 55 -6.55 -5.43 -1.67
CA VAL A 55 -5.67 -6.36 -2.36
C VAL A 55 -4.80 -7.13 -1.38
N LEU A 56 -4.24 -6.43 -0.40
CA LEU A 56 -3.29 -7.03 0.52
C LEU A 56 -3.95 -7.67 1.75
N GLY A 57 -5.19 -7.30 2.01
CA GLY A 57 -5.89 -7.84 3.17
C GLY A 57 -5.36 -7.32 4.49
N VAL A 58 -4.81 -6.11 4.51
CA VAL A 58 -4.27 -5.50 5.71
C VAL A 58 -4.97 -4.17 5.96
N LYS A 59 -4.90 -3.68 7.18
CA LYS A 59 -5.48 -2.40 7.52
C LYS A 59 -4.41 -1.32 7.41
N LEU A 60 -4.65 -0.35 6.54
CA LEU A 60 -3.69 0.72 6.29
C LEU A 60 -4.19 2.07 6.76
N ARG A 61 -5.50 2.26 6.80
CA ARG A 61 -6.07 3.55 7.14
C ARG A 61 -6.23 3.70 8.63
N GLY A 62 -5.29 3.26 9.34
CA GLY A 62 -5.18 3.60 10.73
C GLY A 62 -6.37 3.25 11.61
N LYS A 63 -6.13 2.51 12.66
CA LYS A 63 -7.16 2.21 13.63
C LYS A 63 -7.70 3.46 14.29
N GLY A 64 -6.96 4.52 14.28
CA GLY A 64 -7.42 5.77 14.88
C GLY A 64 -8.42 6.52 14.05
N MET A 65 -8.72 6.02 12.87
CA MET A 65 -9.64 6.68 11.96
C MET A 65 -11.06 6.21 12.09
N ARG A 66 -11.34 5.39 13.03
CA ARG A 66 -12.68 4.93 13.22
C ARG A 66 -13.54 5.96 13.89
#